data_4705f219c6cf793df834566e3b7dba41
#
_entry.id   4705f219c6cf793df834566e3b7dba41
#
_cell.length_a   1.000
_cell.length_b   1.000
_cell.length_c   1.000
_cell.angle_alpha   90.00
_cell.angle_beta   90.00
_cell.angle_gamma   90.00
#
_symmetry.space_group_name_H-M   'P 1'
#
loop_
_entity.id
_entity.type
_entity.pdbx_description
1 polymer ?
#
loop_
_entity_poly.entity_id
_entity_poly.type
_entity_poly.pdbx_seq_one_letter_code
_entity_poly.pdbx_strand_id
1 'polypeptide(L)'
;MARSAKQFNRRQLLGSAASVAAAATAAPMFIPSSALGRDGAVAPSERITVGGIGIGRRGGYDLGCFLQQDDVQFVAVCDIKQKRRGEVKKIIDTHHGNQNCTMYRDFRELLDR
;
A
#
# COMPACT_ATOMS: atom_id res chain seq x y z
N MET A 1 23.12 -23.55 -45.06
CA MET A 1 21.65 -23.38 -44.95
C MET A 1 21.39 -22.01 -44.34
N ALA A 2 21.03 -21.00 -45.16
CA ALA A 2 20.75 -19.65 -44.71
C ALA A 2 19.31 -19.57 -44.21
N ARG A 3 19.10 -19.18 -42.93
CA ARG A 3 17.77 -18.87 -42.38
C ARG A 3 17.29 -17.55 -42.97
N SER A 4 16.28 -17.62 -43.85
CA SER A 4 15.57 -16.45 -44.35
C SER A 4 14.89 -15.72 -43.19
N ALA A 5 15.34 -14.50 -42.87
CA ALA A 5 14.66 -13.64 -41.91
C ALA A 5 13.35 -13.17 -42.54
N LYS A 6 12.21 -13.58 -41.98
CA LYS A 6 10.89 -13.09 -42.35
C LYS A 6 10.83 -11.58 -42.07
N GLN A 7 10.81 -10.75 -43.12
CA GLN A 7 10.60 -9.30 -42.99
C GLN A 7 9.14 -9.05 -42.65
N PHE A 8 8.89 -8.49 -41.48
CA PHE A 8 7.56 -8.04 -41.08
C PHE A 8 7.22 -6.71 -41.78
N ASN A 9 6.10 -6.69 -42.48
CA ASN A 9 5.59 -5.50 -43.13
C ASN A 9 4.87 -4.61 -42.08
N ARG A 10 4.95 -3.27 -42.23
CA ARG A 10 4.32 -2.30 -41.32
C ARG A 10 2.82 -2.56 -41.05
N ARG A 11 2.08 -3.03 -42.05
CA ARG A 11 0.68 -3.45 -41.91
C ARG A 11 0.49 -4.65 -40.99
N GLN A 12 1.39 -5.61 -41.04
CA GLN A 12 1.35 -6.79 -40.17
C GLN A 12 1.68 -6.43 -38.72
N LEU A 13 2.60 -5.48 -38.52
CA LEU A 13 2.94 -4.98 -37.18
C LEU A 13 1.76 -4.23 -36.55
N LEU A 14 1.08 -3.36 -37.31
CA LEU A 14 -0.08 -2.62 -36.83
C LEU A 14 -1.29 -3.51 -36.57
N GLY A 15 -1.51 -4.53 -37.40
CA GLY A 15 -2.58 -5.53 -37.18
C GLY A 15 -2.35 -6.39 -35.94
N SER A 16 -1.10 -6.81 -35.68
CA SER A 16 -0.77 -7.58 -34.47
C SER A 16 -0.81 -6.72 -33.20
N ALA A 17 -0.45 -5.43 -33.28
CA ALA A 17 -0.55 -4.52 -32.16
C ALA A 17 -2.02 -4.26 -31.75
N ALA A 18 -2.93 -4.13 -32.74
CA ALA A 18 -4.35 -3.93 -32.49
C ALA A 18 -5.01 -5.16 -31.83
N SER A 19 -4.60 -6.38 -32.21
CA SER A 19 -5.15 -7.60 -31.59
C SER A 19 -4.67 -7.81 -30.14
N VAL A 20 -3.45 -7.42 -29.81
CA VAL A 20 -2.92 -7.46 -28.44
C VAL A 20 -3.61 -6.42 -27.54
N ALA A 21 -3.86 -5.21 -28.07
CA ALA A 21 -4.58 -4.19 -27.33
C ALA A 21 -6.03 -4.58 -27.00
N ALA A 22 -6.73 -5.24 -27.94
CA ALA A 22 -8.09 -5.72 -27.74
C ALA A 22 -8.17 -6.87 -26.69
N ALA A 23 -7.14 -7.72 -26.61
CA ALA A 23 -7.08 -8.78 -25.60
C ALA A 23 -6.80 -8.23 -24.19
N ALA A 24 -6.03 -7.14 -24.07
CA ALA A 24 -5.74 -6.51 -22.78
C ALA A 24 -6.96 -5.84 -22.15
N THR A 25 -7.93 -5.36 -22.95
CA THR A 25 -9.16 -4.74 -22.43
C THR A 25 -10.22 -5.75 -22.00
N ALA A 26 -10.09 -7.01 -22.40
CA ALA A 26 -11.01 -8.09 -22.03
C ALA A 26 -10.58 -8.89 -20.78
N ALA A 27 -9.43 -8.57 -20.18
CA ALA A 27 -9.01 -9.23 -18.94
C ALA A 27 -9.94 -8.81 -17.79
N PRO A 28 -10.58 -9.75 -17.07
CA PRO A 28 -11.42 -9.41 -15.94
C PRO A 28 -10.53 -8.74 -14.88
N MET A 29 -10.86 -7.49 -14.52
CA MET A 29 -10.22 -6.83 -13.38
C MET A 29 -10.74 -7.47 -12.09
N PHE A 30 -9.88 -8.26 -11.45
CA PHE A 30 -10.20 -8.85 -10.16
C PHE A 30 -10.02 -7.79 -9.06
N ILE A 31 -11.12 -7.21 -8.60
CA ILE A 31 -11.11 -6.28 -7.47
C ILE A 31 -11.40 -7.12 -6.21
N PRO A 32 -10.46 -7.23 -5.26
CA PRO A 32 -10.68 -7.97 -4.03
C PRO A 32 -11.84 -7.36 -3.22
N SER A 33 -12.63 -8.19 -2.55
CA SER A 33 -13.80 -7.76 -1.75
C SER A 33 -13.44 -6.74 -0.67
N SER A 34 -12.23 -6.83 -0.10
CA SER A 34 -11.69 -5.87 0.87
C SER A 34 -11.49 -4.46 0.30
N ALA A 35 -11.22 -4.33 -1.01
CA ALA A 35 -11.13 -3.03 -1.67
C ALA A 35 -12.49 -2.38 -1.90
N LEU A 36 -13.57 -3.18 -1.83
CA LEU A 36 -14.95 -2.72 -1.97
C LEU A 36 -15.67 -2.54 -0.61
N GLY A 37 -14.95 -2.69 0.51
CA GLY A 37 -15.54 -2.61 1.85
C GLY A 37 -16.58 -3.71 2.13
N ARG A 38 -16.42 -4.89 1.50
CA ARG A 38 -17.30 -6.05 1.73
C ARG A 38 -16.70 -6.96 2.81
N ASP A 39 -17.54 -7.86 3.35
CA ASP A 39 -17.16 -8.85 4.36
C ASP A 39 -16.62 -8.23 5.67
N GLY A 40 -17.15 -7.04 6.06
CA GLY A 40 -16.74 -6.34 7.29
C GLY A 40 -15.44 -5.54 7.18
N ALA A 41 -14.81 -5.52 6.00
CA ALA A 41 -13.61 -4.69 5.78
C ALA A 41 -14.01 -3.23 5.46
N VAL A 42 -13.34 -2.26 6.11
CA VAL A 42 -13.50 -0.85 5.75
C VAL A 42 -12.80 -0.58 4.42
N ALA A 43 -13.50 0.03 3.46
CA ALA A 43 -12.93 0.39 2.16
C ALA A 43 -11.73 1.34 2.34
N PRO A 44 -10.69 1.26 1.50
CA PRO A 44 -9.51 2.14 1.62
C PRO A 44 -9.84 3.63 1.61
N SER A 45 -10.88 4.05 0.89
CA SER A 45 -11.36 5.44 0.83
C SER A 45 -12.05 5.92 2.12
N GLU A 46 -12.46 5.00 2.97
CA GLU A 46 -13.15 5.29 4.24
C GLU A 46 -12.24 5.14 5.46
N ARG A 47 -10.98 4.74 5.25
CA ARG A 47 -10.00 4.59 6.33
C ARG A 47 -9.42 5.93 6.74
N ILE A 48 -9.32 6.13 8.06
CA ILE A 48 -8.62 7.26 8.66
C ILE A 48 -7.14 6.91 8.75
N THR A 49 -6.32 7.59 7.95
CA THR A 49 -4.87 7.40 7.96
C THR A 49 -4.23 8.21 9.07
N VAL A 50 -3.47 7.55 9.95
CA VAL A 50 -2.88 8.16 11.14
C VAL A 50 -1.37 8.00 11.16
N GLY A 51 -0.66 9.07 11.53
CA GLY A 51 0.76 9.06 11.87
C GLY A 51 0.97 9.41 13.35
N GLY A 52 1.81 8.65 14.05
CA GLY A 52 2.08 8.90 15.46
C GLY A 52 3.41 9.62 15.68
N ILE A 53 3.40 10.75 16.39
CA ILE A 53 4.62 11.51 16.75
C ILE A 53 4.83 11.46 18.25
N GLY A 54 6.04 11.05 18.67
CA GLY A 54 6.41 11.03 20.09
C GLY A 54 5.63 9.99 20.90
N ILE A 55 5.44 8.79 20.40
CA ILE A 55 4.68 7.72 21.06
C ILE A 55 5.46 7.18 22.25
N GLY A 56 5.38 7.92 23.34
CA GLY A 56 5.90 7.53 24.65
C GLY A 56 4.95 6.62 25.43
N ARG A 57 5.07 6.68 26.76
CA ARG A 57 4.25 5.86 27.66
C ARG A 57 2.76 6.09 27.48
N ARG A 58 2.33 7.38 27.47
CA ARG A 58 0.93 7.76 27.26
C ARG A 58 0.50 7.49 25.83
N GLY A 59 1.32 7.89 24.86
CA GLY A 59 1.04 7.65 23.45
C GLY A 59 0.91 6.16 23.10
N GLY A 60 1.58 5.28 23.84
CA GLY A 60 1.41 3.82 23.70
C GLY A 60 0.01 3.35 24.11
N TYR A 61 -0.56 3.93 25.16
CA TYR A 61 -1.95 3.66 25.54
C TYR A 61 -2.92 4.16 24.47
N ASP A 62 -2.75 5.41 24.03
CA ASP A 62 -3.59 6.02 23.01
C ASP A 62 -3.49 5.26 21.67
N LEU A 63 -2.29 4.82 21.27
CA LEU A 63 -2.09 3.94 20.12
C LEU A 63 -2.94 2.67 20.23
N GLY A 64 -2.94 2.02 21.40
CA GLY A 64 -3.77 0.83 21.62
C GLY A 64 -5.26 1.08 21.46
N CYS A 65 -5.76 2.24 21.91
CA CYS A 65 -7.15 2.63 21.72
C CYS A 65 -7.50 2.88 20.26
N PHE A 66 -6.62 3.55 19.51
CA PHE A 66 -6.82 3.79 18.08
C PHE A 66 -6.72 2.53 17.23
N LEU A 67 -5.82 1.61 17.56
CA LEU A 67 -5.70 0.34 16.83
C LEU A 67 -6.93 -0.58 16.98
N GLN A 68 -7.77 -0.34 17.98
CA GLN A 68 -9.03 -1.08 18.14
C GLN A 68 -10.17 -0.59 17.22
N GLN A 69 -9.96 0.53 16.51
CA GLN A 69 -10.94 1.06 15.57
C GLN A 69 -10.72 0.44 14.18
N ASP A 70 -11.75 -0.12 13.57
CA ASP A 70 -11.66 -0.84 12.29
C ASP A 70 -11.35 0.09 11.11
N ASP A 71 -11.67 1.38 11.23
CA ASP A 71 -11.46 2.41 10.22
C ASP A 71 -10.12 3.13 10.34
N VAL A 72 -9.34 2.88 11.41
CA VAL A 72 -8.03 3.53 11.65
C VAL A 72 -6.90 2.70 11.06
N GLN A 73 -6.06 3.34 10.26
CA GLN A 73 -4.84 2.75 9.70
C GLN A 73 -3.61 3.59 10.07
N PHE A 74 -2.77 3.05 10.94
CA PHE A 74 -1.46 3.66 11.21
C PHE A 74 -0.49 3.36 10.08
N VAL A 75 0.05 4.41 9.45
CA VAL A 75 0.98 4.30 8.31
C VAL A 75 2.39 4.78 8.62
N ALA A 76 2.56 5.52 9.71
CA ALA A 76 3.86 6.11 10.06
C ALA A 76 4.02 6.31 11.57
N VAL A 77 5.28 6.26 12.01
CA VAL A 77 5.68 6.59 13.38
C VAL A 77 6.93 7.47 13.36
N CYS A 78 6.93 8.50 14.19
CA CYS A 78 8.07 9.38 14.40
C CYS A 78 8.42 9.46 15.89
N ASP A 79 9.69 9.25 16.21
CA ASP A 79 10.25 9.49 17.54
C ASP A 79 11.77 9.73 17.39
N ILE A 80 12.36 10.52 18.27
CA ILE A 80 13.82 10.76 18.29
C ILE A 80 14.58 9.50 18.73
N LYS A 81 13.97 8.63 19.55
CA LYS A 81 14.56 7.40 20.04
C LYS A 81 14.33 6.24 19.06
N GLN A 82 15.40 5.76 18.43
CA GLN A 82 15.34 4.66 17.47
C GLN A 82 14.68 3.39 18.04
N LYS A 83 15.04 3.01 19.27
CA LYS A 83 14.47 1.84 19.92
C LYS A 83 12.95 1.93 20.00
N ARG A 84 12.42 3.10 20.40
CA ARG A 84 10.98 3.33 20.52
C ARG A 84 10.27 3.27 19.17
N ARG A 85 10.84 3.89 18.12
CA ARG A 85 10.31 3.77 16.76
C ARG A 85 10.15 2.32 16.33
N GLY A 86 11.18 1.50 16.56
CA GLY A 86 11.16 0.09 16.19
C GLY A 86 10.11 -0.71 16.98
N GLU A 87 9.97 -0.47 18.29
CA GLU A 87 8.97 -1.12 19.13
C GLU A 87 7.54 -0.77 18.68
N VAL A 88 7.26 0.51 18.46
CA VAL A 88 5.95 1.00 18.02
C VAL A 88 5.62 0.50 16.62
N LYS A 89 6.57 0.57 15.68
CA LYS A 89 6.39 0.00 14.34
C LYS A 89 6.00 -1.48 14.41
N LYS A 90 6.69 -2.26 15.21
CA LYS A 90 6.40 -3.69 15.37
C LYS A 90 4.98 -3.95 15.87
N ILE A 91 4.50 -3.15 16.82
CA ILE A 91 3.13 -3.24 17.35
C ILE A 91 2.11 -2.96 16.20
N ILE A 92 2.32 -1.87 15.46
CA ILE A 92 1.45 -1.46 14.35
C ILE A 92 1.44 -2.52 13.24
N ASP A 93 2.61 -2.96 12.78
CA ASP A 93 2.74 -3.95 11.72
C ASP A 93 2.11 -5.30 12.11
N THR A 94 2.30 -5.73 13.36
CA THR A 94 1.69 -6.96 13.88
C THR A 94 0.17 -6.85 13.89
N HIS A 95 -0.38 -5.71 14.32
CA HIS A 95 -1.82 -5.48 14.36
C HIS A 95 -2.44 -5.47 12.96
N HIS A 96 -1.82 -4.78 12.02
CA HIS A 96 -2.31 -4.71 10.64
C HIS A 96 -1.95 -5.92 9.76
N GLY A 97 -1.14 -6.85 10.25
CA GLY A 97 -0.71 -8.04 9.51
C GLY A 97 0.16 -7.72 8.29
N ASN A 98 0.89 -6.60 8.31
CA ASN A 98 1.76 -6.15 7.22
C ASN A 98 3.04 -5.47 7.78
N GLN A 99 3.86 -4.88 6.91
CA GLN A 99 5.08 -4.15 7.28
C GLN A 99 5.12 -2.73 6.71
N ASN A 100 3.95 -2.15 6.49
CA ASN A 100 3.80 -0.89 5.75
C ASN A 100 4.00 0.36 6.61
N CYS A 101 4.13 0.24 7.93
CA CYS A 101 4.40 1.37 8.80
C CYS A 101 5.81 1.91 8.59
N THR A 102 5.93 3.18 8.18
CA THR A 102 7.21 3.86 7.94
C THR A 102 7.72 4.54 9.21
N MET A 103 9.03 4.50 9.45
CA MET A 103 9.66 5.15 10.59
C MET A 103 10.35 6.44 10.19
N TYR A 104 10.09 7.52 10.93
CA TYR A 104 10.72 8.82 10.75
C TYR A 104 11.45 9.26 12.03
N ARG A 105 12.56 9.95 11.88
CA ARG A 105 13.26 10.61 12.99
C ARG A 105 12.82 12.06 13.13
N ASP A 106 12.62 12.73 12.01
CA ASP A 106 12.14 14.11 11.91
C ASP A 106 10.63 14.08 11.61
N PHE A 107 9.86 14.79 12.43
CA PHE A 107 8.41 14.87 12.25
C PHE A 107 8.00 15.62 10.99
N ARG A 108 8.87 16.49 10.45
CA ARG A 108 8.62 17.21 9.20
C ARG A 108 8.53 16.25 8.03
N GLU A 109 9.42 15.26 7.97
CA GLU A 109 9.39 14.22 6.94
C GLU A 109 8.11 13.39 6.99
N LEU A 110 7.53 13.22 8.19
CA LEU A 110 6.26 12.54 8.36
C LEU A 110 5.11 13.41 7.87
N LEU A 111 5.15 14.72 8.11
CA LEU A 111 4.08 15.67 7.72
C LEU A 111 4.08 15.95 6.21
N ASP A 112 5.23 15.82 5.55
CA ASP A 112 5.38 16.03 4.09
C ASP A 112 4.93 14.81 3.26
N ARG A 113 4.50 13.72 3.90
CA ARG A 113 4.00 12.51 3.25
C ARG A 113 2.56 12.72 2.78
#